data_775cb2abd9cf5d4896d3cdcdc259aee7
#
_entry.id   775cb2abd9cf5d4896d3cdcdc259aee7
#
_cell.length_a   1.000
_cell.length_b   1.000
_cell.length_c   1.000
_cell.angle_alpha   90.00
_cell.angle_beta   90.00
_cell.angle_gamma   90.00
#
_symmetry.space_group_name_H-M   'P 1'
#
loop_
_entity.id
_entity.type
_entity.pdbx_description
1 polymer ?
#
loop_
_entity_poly.entity_id
_entity_poly.type
_entity_poly.pdbx_seq_one_letter_code
_entity_poly.pdbx_strand_id
1 'polypeptide(L)'
;MDSATYTSRRAEIENYFDRTAVAAWARLTSDAPVGRIRATVREGRDRMRSMLLSWLPADLSGRRVLDAGCGTGALAIEAARRGAEVVAIDLSPTLVDLARERLPADLGHGSIEFRSGDMLAPELGRFDHVVAMDSIIHYGTEDAVKALSRLAERTSASMVFTFAPRTPLLATMISVGRLFPRGDRAPWLNPMAADTLDQLMRGDAVLQHWQAGRTQRVSSGFYKSQALEWRRA
;
A
#
# COMPACT_ATOMS: atom_id res chain seq x y z
N MET A 1 1.91 18.91 10.89
CA MET A 1 3.34 18.62 11.06
C MET A 1 3.52 17.12 11.11
N ASP A 2 4.43 16.56 10.29
CA ASP A 2 4.73 15.15 10.32
C ASP A 2 5.45 14.82 11.63
N SER A 3 5.15 13.63 12.22
CA SER A 3 5.90 13.21 13.41
C SER A 3 7.36 12.93 13.01
N ALA A 4 8.30 13.17 13.92
CA ALA A 4 9.71 12.87 13.68
C ALA A 4 9.92 11.39 13.33
N THR A 5 9.09 10.49 13.91
CA THR A 5 9.09 9.05 13.62
C THR A 5 8.61 8.74 12.22
N TYR A 6 7.58 9.42 11.71
CA TYR A 6 7.10 9.27 10.33
C TYR A 6 8.19 9.68 9.32
N THR A 7 8.79 10.85 9.52
CA THR A 7 9.83 11.37 8.62
C THR A 7 11.07 10.46 8.58
N SER A 8 11.54 10.01 9.74
CA SER A 8 12.67 9.07 9.82
C SER A 8 12.36 7.74 9.13
N ARG A 9 11.15 7.21 9.36
CA ARG A 9 10.73 5.94 8.76
C ARG A 9 10.58 6.05 7.24
N ARG A 10 10.05 7.15 6.74
CA ARG A 10 9.95 7.43 5.31
C ARG A 10 11.32 7.38 4.63
N ALA A 11 12.32 8.05 5.20
CA ALA A 11 13.69 8.04 4.67
C ALA A 11 14.32 6.64 4.67
N GLU A 12 14.07 5.82 5.70
CA GLU A 12 14.52 4.43 5.75
C GLU A 12 13.86 3.57 4.65
N ILE A 13 12.55 3.72 4.44
CA ILE A 13 11.79 3.00 3.42
C ILE A 13 12.29 3.38 2.02
N GLU A 14 12.41 4.69 1.75
CA GLU A 14 12.94 5.22 0.49
C GLU A 14 14.31 4.63 0.16
N ASN A 15 15.27 4.76 1.09
CA ASN A 15 16.62 4.25 0.89
C ASN A 15 16.67 2.72 0.66
N TYR A 16 15.81 1.96 1.34
CA TYR A 16 15.73 0.52 1.15
C TYR A 16 15.18 0.15 -0.23
N PHE A 17 14.04 0.69 -0.61
CA PHE A 17 13.40 0.35 -1.88
C PHE A 17 14.14 0.91 -3.08
N ASP A 18 14.80 2.05 -2.95
CA ASP A 18 15.53 2.68 -4.04
C ASP A 18 16.93 2.09 -4.27
N ARG A 19 17.61 1.60 -3.23
CA ARG A 19 18.98 1.12 -3.33
C ARG A 19 19.18 -0.38 -3.14
N THR A 20 18.42 -0.97 -2.21
CA THR A 20 18.69 -2.34 -1.77
C THR A 20 17.76 -3.36 -2.42
N ALA A 21 16.48 -3.02 -2.59
CA ALA A 21 15.45 -3.98 -2.98
C ALA A 21 14.96 -3.87 -4.43
N VAL A 22 15.38 -2.84 -5.18
CA VAL A 22 14.87 -2.57 -6.54
C VAL A 22 14.86 -3.80 -7.43
N ALA A 23 16.02 -4.46 -7.61
CA ALA A 23 16.13 -5.63 -8.50
C ALA A 23 15.27 -6.81 -8.02
N ALA A 24 15.24 -7.05 -6.69
CA ALA A 24 14.41 -8.10 -6.11
C ALA A 24 12.92 -7.80 -6.25
N TRP A 25 12.53 -6.55 -6.07
CA TRP A 25 11.15 -6.08 -6.19
C TRP A 25 10.68 -6.05 -7.64
N ALA A 26 11.51 -5.55 -8.54
CA ALA A 26 11.26 -5.59 -9.98
C ALA A 26 11.00 -7.03 -10.47
N ARG A 27 11.79 -7.99 -10.00
CA ARG A 27 11.61 -9.41 -10.32
C ARG A 27 10.38 -10.01 -9.65
N LEU A 28 10.09 -9.67 -8.39
CA LEU A 28 8.91 -10.14 -7.67
C LEU A 28 7.60 -9.68 -8.34
N THR A 29 7.59 -8.48 -8.89
CA THR A 29 6.42 -7.84 -9.52
C THR A 29 6.36 -8.00 -11.04
N SER A 30 7.20 -8.85 -11.64
CA SER A 30 7.19 -9.22 -13.07
C SER A 30 6.77 -10.68 -13.25
N ASP A 31 6.61 -11.12 -14.50
CA ASP A 31 6.33 -12.52 -14.87
C ASP A 31 7.57 -13.41 -14.82
N ALA A 32 8.76 -12.86 -14.51
CA ALA A 32 10.00 -13.62 -14.44
C ALA A 32 9.92 -14.75 -13.41
N PRO A 33 10.55 -15.90 -13.68
CA PRO A 33 10.63 -17.01 -12.74
C PRO A 33 11.25 -16.58 -11.41
N VAL A 34 10.62 -16.97 -10.30
CA VAL A 34 11.09 -16.71 -8.91
C VAL A 34 11.13 -18.02 -8.14
N GLY A 35 11.97 -18.07 -7.09
CA GLY A 35 12.02 -19.23 -6.20
C GLY A 35 10.67 -19.48 -5.49
N ARG A 36 10.44 -20.72 -5.03
CA ARG A 36 9.17 -21.16 -4.43
C ARG A 36 8.61 -20.20 -3.36
N ILE A 37 9.45 -19.69 -2.47
CA ILE A 37 9.05 -18.74 -1.42
C ILE A 37 8.53 -17.44 -2.06
N ARG A 38 9.28 -16.88 -3.01
CA ARG A 38 8.87 -15.64 -3.70
C ARG A 38 7.61 -15.84 -4.55
N ALA A 39 7.41 -17.04 -5.10
CA ALA A 39 6.18 -17.39 -5.82
C ALA A 39 4.94 -17.29 -4.92
N THR A 40 5.00 -17.81 -3.69
CA THR A 40 3.88 -17.69 -2.74
C THR A 40 3.63 -16.24 -2.29
N VAL A 41 4.69 -15.42 -2.20
CA VAL A 41 4.53 -13.98 -1.91
C VAL A 41 3.85 -13.27 -3.10
N ARG A 42 4.28 -13.55 -4.34
CA ARG A 42 3.66 -13.00 -5.55
C ARG A 42 2.17 -13.36 -5.61
N GLU A 43 1.84 -14.64 -5.48
CA GLU A 43 0.46 -15.12 -5.45
C GLU A 43 -0.38 -14.42 -4.38
N GLY A 44 0.16 -14.30 -3.16
CA GLY A 44 -0.53 -13.59 -2.07
C GLY A 44 -0.79 -12.13 -2.39
N ARG A 45 0.18 -11.43 -2.99
CA ARG A 45 0.03 -10.04 -3.43
C ARG A 45 -1.00 -9.90 -4.56
N ASP A 46 -1.00 -10.80 -5.52
CA ASP A 46 -1.96 -10.78 -6.64
C ASP A 46 -3.39 -10.99 -6.13
N ARG A 47 -3.58 -11.94 -5.20
CA ARG A 47 -4.88 -12.16 -4.53
C ARG A 47 -5.30 -10.93 -3.72
N MET A 48 -4.38 -10.29 -2.99
CA MET A 48 -4.65 -9.07 -2.23
C MET A 48 -5.07 -7.94 -3.17
N ARG A 49 -4.31 -7.69 -4.24
CA ARG A 49 -4.62 -6.65 -5.23
C ARG A 49 -6.00 -6.85 -5.86
N SER A 50 -6.30 -8.07 -6.33
CA SER A 50 -7.60 -8.41 -6.90
C SER A 50 -8.74 -8.18 -5.91
N MET A 51 -8.52 -8.52 -4.65
CA MET A 51 -9.49 -8.31 -3.58
C MET A 51 -9.72 -6.82 -3.30
N LEU A 52 -8.66 -6.03 -3.13
CA LEU A 52 -8.78 -4.57 -2.90
C LEU A 52 -9.53 -3.90 -4.06
N LEU A 53 -9.18 -4.26 -5.29
CA LEU A 53 -9.86 -3.78 -6.49
C LEU A 53 -11.34 -4.21 -6.54
N SER A 54 -11.70 -5.37 -6.02
CA SER A 54 -13.10 -5.81 -5.94
C SER A 54 -13.94 -5.01 -4.94
N TRP A 55 -13.28 -4.27 -4.06
CA TRP A 55 -13.94 -3.38 -3.09
C TRP A 55 -14.19 -1.98 -3.63
N LEU A 56 -13.53 -1.60 -4.71
CA LEU A 56 -13.82 -0.40 -5.46
C LEU A 56 -14.99 -0.63 -6.44
N PRO A 57 -15.67 0.42 -6.92
CA PRO A 57 -16.63 0.31 -8.01
C PRO A 57 -16.05 -0.39 -9.23
N ALA A 58 -16.88 -1.18 -9.93
CA ALA A 58 -16.46 -1.84 -11.17
C ALA A 58 -16.17 -0.81 -12.28
N ASP A 59 -16.98 0.26 -12.35
CA ASP A 59 -16.77 1.43 -13.19
C ASP A 59 -16.23 2.57 -12.33
N LEU A 60 -15.05 3.06 -12.67
CA LEU A 60 -14.37 4.19 -12.03
C LEU A 60 -14.30 5.41 -12.95
N SER A 61 -15.08 5.45 -14.02
CA SER A 61 -15.14 6.58 -14.94
C SER A 61 -15.45 7.88 -14.22
N GLY A 62 -14.63 8.91 -14.44
CA GLY A 62 -14.72 10.19 -13.75
C GLY A 62 -14.38 10.16 -12.25
N ARG A 63 -13.82 9.05 -11.76
CA ARG A 63 -13.34 8.93 -10.38
C ARG A 63 -11.84 9.14 -10.31
N ARG A 64 -11.41 9.90 -9.32
CA ARG A 64 -10.01 10.15 -9.04
C ARG A 64 -9.53 9.23 -7.93
N VAL A 65 -8.51 8.41 -8.21
CA VAL A 65 -7.99 7.38 -7.30
C VAL A 65 -6.53 7.68 -6.93
N LEU A 66 -6.19 7.61 -5.64
CA LEU A 66 -4.80 7.61 -5.19
C LEU A 66 -4.35 6.17 -4.95
N ASP A 67 -3.29 5.74 -5.64
CA ASP A 67 -2.52 4.53 -5.30
C ASP A 67 -1.31 4.95 -4.46
N ALA A 68 -1.45 4.83 -3.14
CA ALA A 68 -0.50 5.32 -2.14
C ALA A 68 0.53 4.24 -1.79
N GLY A 69 1.73 4.35 -2.35
CA GLY A 69 2.77 3.32 -2.33
C GLY A 69 2.58 2.35 -3.50
N CYS A 70 2.52 2.91 -4.71
CA CYS A 70 2.15 2.18 -5.92
C CYS A 70 3.19 1.14 -6.37
N GLY A 71 4.43 1.23 -5.90
CA GLY A 71 5.53 0.39 -6.34
C GLY A 71 5.69 0.41 -7.87
N THR A 72 5.50 -0.74 -8.50
CA THR A 72 5.60 -0.91 -9.97
C THR A 72 4.27 -0.70 -10.71
N GLY A 73 3.26 -0.10 -10.08
CA GLY A 73 2.05 0.40 -10.72
C GLY A 73 0.97 -0.63 -11.06
N ALA A 74 1.10 -1.88 -10.62
CA ALA A 74 0.18 -2.95 -11.03
C ALA A 74 -1.28 -2.69 -10.59
N LEU A 75 -1.51 -2.08 -9.43
CA LEU A 75 -2.86 -1.71 -8.97
C LEU A 75 -3.38 -0.50 -9.75
N ALA A 76 -2.54 0.52 -9.95
CA ALA A 76 -2.87 1.70 -10.71
C ALA A 76 -3.34 1.37 -12.13
N ILE A 77 -2.67 0.43 -12.82
CA ILE A 77 -3.04 -0.03 -14.17
C ILE A 77 -4.45 -0.61 -14.19
N GLU A 78 -4.79 -1.48 -13.24
CA GLU A 78 -6.11 -2.10 -13.17
C GLU A 78 -7.22 -1.09 -12.82
N ALA A 79 -6.92 -0.10 -11.96
CA ALA A 79 -7.87 0.97 -11.64
C ALA A 79 -8.10 1.88 -12.87
N ALA A 80 -7.05 2.23 -13.60
CA ALA A 80 -7.16 3.01 -14.83
C ALA A 80 -7.95 2.29 -15.91
N ARG A 81 -7.76 0.98 -16.10
CA ARG A 81 -8.57 0.16 -17.02
C ARG A 81 -10.05 0.16 -16.70
N ARG A 82 -10.44 0.50 -15.47
CA ARG A 82 -11.84 0.73 -15.06
C ARG A 82 -12.30 2.18 -15.27
N GLY A 83 -11.50 3.00 -15.94
CA GLY A 83 -11.82 4.39 -16.27
C GLY A 83 -11.37 5.43 -15.25
N ALA A 84 -10.61 5.06 -14.22
CA ALA A 84 -10.14 6.00 -13.20
C ALA A 84 -9.07 6.98 -13.72
N GLU A 85 -9.07 8.20 -13.18
CA GLU A 85 -7.91 9.07 -13.16
C GLU A 85 -7.05 8.71 -11.94
N VAL A 86 -5.95 8.01 -12.16
CA VAL A 86 -5.11 7.50 -11.07
C VAL A 86 -3.90 8.41 -10.86
N VAL A 87 -3.70 8.85 -9.62
CA VAL A 87 -2.41 9.35 -9.15
C VAL A 87 -1.72 8.20 -8.42
N ALA A 88 -0.61 7.72 -8.97
CA ALA A 88 0.17 6.61 -8.43
C ALA A 88 1.49 7.16 -7.88
N ILE A 89 1.66 7.10 -6.55
CA ILE A 89 2.82 7.68 -5.88
C ILE A 89 3.59 6.64 -5.08
N ASP A 90 4.91 6.68 -5.16
CA ASP A 90 5.81 5.87 -4.33
C ASP A 90 7.01 6.70 -3.87
N LEU A 91 7.61 6.32 -2.74
CA LEU A 91 8.82 6.97 -2.22
C LEU A 91 10.04 6.70 -3.10
N SER A 92 10.09 5.54 -3.77
CA SER A 92 11.22 5.14 -4.63
C SER A 92 11.04 5.68 -6.05
N PRO A 93 11.84 6.65 -6.50
CA PRO A 93 11.84 7.10 -7.89
C PRO A 93 12.15 5.96 -8.86
N THR A 94 13.03 5.04 -8.50
CA THR A 94 13.39 3.90 -9.35
C THR A 94 12.21 2.94 -9.56
N LEU A 95 11.36 2.69 -8.56
CA LEU A 95 10.15 1.89 -8.74
C LEU A 95 9.11 2.62 -9.59
N VAL A 96 9.01 3.93 -9.44
CA VAL A 96 8.12 4.78 -10.26
C VAL A 96 8.56 4.78 -11.72
N ASP A 97 9.86 4.87 -12.00
CA ASP A 97 10.39 4.79 -13.37
C ASP A 97 10.10 3.42 -13.99
N LEU A 98 10.30 2.35 -13.23
CA LEU A 98 9.93 1.01 -13.66
C LEU A 98 8.41 0.86 -13.92
N ALA A 99 7.58 1.54 -13.13
CA ALA A 99 6.13 1.56 -13.35
C ALA A 99 5.78 2.26 -14.67
N ARG A 100 6.46 3.36 -15.00
CA ARG A 100 6.31 4.06 -16.30
C ARG A 100 6.75 3.18 -17.48
N GLU A 101 7.86 2.45 -17.35
CA GLU A 101 8.34 1.52 -18.38
C GLU A 101 7.36 0.37 -18.63
N ARG A 102 6.63 -0.07 -17.59
CA ARG A 102 5.64 -1.16 -17.66
C ARG A 102 4.23 -0.71 -18.02
N LEU A 103 4.04 0.58 -18.23
CA LEU A 103 2.73 1.11 -18.57
C LEU A 103 2.26 0.53 -19.91
N PRO A 104 1.11 -0.17 -19.95
CA PRO A 104 0.56 -0.67 -21.20
C PRO A 104 0.08 0.49 -22.08
N ALA A 105 0.13 0.30 -23.39
CA ALA A 105 -0.33 1.30 -24.36
C ALA A 105 -1.84 1.59 -24.26
N ASP A 106 -2.63 0.61 -23.79
CA ASP A 106 -4.07 0.74 -23.66
C ASP A 106 -4.50 0.66 -22.19
N LEU A 107 -5.09 1.73 -21.73
CA LEU A 107 -5.73 1.89 -20.41
C LEU A 107 -7.25 2.13 -20.54
N GLY A 108 -7.83 1.95 -21.74
CA GLY A 108 -9.21 2.33 -22.00
C GLY A 108 -9.39 3.85 -21.88
N HIS A 109 -10.39 4.29 -21.11
CA HIS A 109 -10.67 5.72 -20.88
C HIS A 109 -9.96 6.29 -19.64
N GLY A 110 -9.24 5.49 -18.89
CA GLY A 110 -8.52 5.93 -17.70
C GLY A 110 -7.14 6.51 -17.99
N SER A 111 -6.54 7.08 -16.98
CA SER A 111 -5.19 7.65 -17.03
C SER A 111 -4.41 7.39 -15.75
N ILE A 112 -3.08 7.43 -15.85
CA ILE A 112 -2.21 7.30 -14.67
C ILE A 112 -1.16 8.41 -14.71
N GLU A 113 -1.08 9.15 -13.61
CA GLU A 113 0.01 10.06 -13.32
C GLU A 113 0.92 9.43 -12.27
N PHE A 114 2.13 9.04 -12.69
CA PHE A 114 3.14 8.49 -11.78
C PHE A 114 3.98 9.59 -11.16
N ARG A 115 4.07 9.59 -9.81
CA ARG A 115 4.86 10.55 -9.03
C ARG A 115 5.79 9.83 -8.05
N SER A 116 6.96 10.38 -7.80
CA SER A 116 7.81 9.99 -6.68
C SER A 116 7.67 10.99 -5.55
N GLY A 117 7.56 10.52 -4.30
CA GLY A 117 7.43 11.38 -3.13
C GLY A 117 6.48 10.86 -2.05
N ASP A 118 6.07 11.77 -1.18
CA ASP A 118 5.21 11.47 -0.04
C ASP A 118 3.74 11.39 -0.45
N MET A 119 3.08 10.28 -0.13
CA MET A 119 1.63 10.11 -0.34
C MET A 119 0.77 11.12 0.43
N LEU A 120 1.35 11.81 1.42
CA LEU A 120 0.68 12.86 2.20
C LEU A 120 0.88 14.27 1.63
N ALA A 121 1.64 14.44 0.54
CA ALA A 121 1.93 15.72 -0.06
C ALA A 121 0.64 16.47 -0.47
N PRO A 122 0.46 17.74 -0.03
CA PRO A 122 -0.79 18.49 -0.26
C PRO A 122 -1.11 18.73 -1.74
N GLU A 123 -0.08 18.83 -2.57
CA GLU A 123 -0.18 19.06 -4.02
C GLU A 123 -0.81 17.91 -4.80
N LEU A 124 -0.99 16.75 -4.18
CA LEU A 124 -1.71 15.62 -4.80
C LEU A 124 -3.21 15.89 -4.95
N GLY A 125 -3.77 16.84 -4.17
CA GLY A 125 -5.16 17.27 -4.26
C GLY A 125 -6.13 16.29 -3.55
N ARG A 126 -7.36 16.20 -4.08
CA ARG A 126 -8.46 15.39 -3.50
C ARG A 126 -8.74 14.15 -4.35
N PHE A 127 -9.33 13.13 -3.74
CA PHE A 127 -9.62 11.84 -4.36
C PHE A 127 -11.02 11.34 -4.00
N ASP A 128 -11.61 10.52 -4.86
CA ASP A 128 -12.80 9.75 -4.52
C ASP A 128 -12.42 8.51 -3.70
N HIS A 129 -11.35 7.83 -4.10
CA HIS A 129 -10.86 6.64 -3.43
C HIS A 129 -9.36 6.70 -3.19
N VAL A 130 -8.93 6.13 -2.07
CA VAL A 130 -7.52 5.91 -1.76
C VAL A 130 -7.27 4.42 -1.57
N VAL A 131 -6.27 3.89 -2.23
CA VAL A 131 -5.78 2.52 -2.00
C VAL A 131 -4.34 2.58 -1.51
N ALA A 132 -4.04 1.84 -0.43
CA ALA A 132 -2.70 1.78 0.15
C ALA A 132 -2.33 0.30 0.41
N MET A 133 -1.87 -0.38 -0.66
CA MET A 133 -1.51 -1.78 -0.60
C MET A 133 -0.05 -1.97 -0.19
N ASP A 134 0.17 -2.63 0.95
CA ASP A 134 1.51 -2.96 1.48
C ASP A 134 2.44 -1.74 1.68
N SER A 135 1.89 -0.53 1.82
CA SER A 135 2.62 0.70 2.12
C SER A 135 2.53 1.09 3.60
N ILE A 136 1.34 1.00 4.19
CA ILE A 136 1.10 1.36 5.61
C ILE A 136 1.80 0.40 6.58
N ILE A 137 2.10 -0.82 6.17
CA ILE A 137 2.72 -1.89 6.98
C ILE A 137 4.09 -1.55 7.57
N HIS A 138 4.74 -0.51 7.07
CA HIS A 138 6.07 -0.08 7.49
C HIS A 138 6.06 0.94 8.63
N TYR A 139 4.90 1.55 8.91
CA TYR A 139 4.74 2.58 9.94
C TYR A 139 4.29 1.98 11.27
N GLY A 140 4.62 2.63 12.37
CA GLY A 140 4.02 2.31 13.66
C GLY A 140 2.51 2.60 13.67
N THR A 141 1.75 1.93 14.53
CA THR A 141 0.27 2.02 14.50
C THR A 141 -0.23 3.46 14.62
N GLU A 142 0.36 4.28 15.48
CA GLU A 142 -0.02 5.70 15.64
C GLU A 142 0.29 6.54 14.40
N ASP A 143 1.48 6.35 13.79
CA ASP A 143 1.86 7.07 12.58
C ASP A 143 1.03 6.62 11.37
N ALA A 144 0.67 5.33 11.31
CA ALA A 144 -0.25 4.80 10.32
C ALA A 144 -1.64 5.45 10.42
N VAL A 145 -2.19 5.56 11.64
CA VAL A 145 -3.49 6.22 11.87
C VAL A 145 -3.43 7.70 11.49
N LYS A 146 -2.37 8.42 11.87
CA LYS A 146 -2.18 9.82 11.47
C LYS A 146 -2.09 9.98 9.94
N ALA A 147 -1.39 9.08 9.25
CA ALA A 147 -1.33 9.08 7.80
C ALA A 147 -2.71 8.82 7.17
N LEU A 148 -3.44 7.83 7.66
CA LEU A 148 -4.81 7.54 7.21
C LEU A 148 -5.77 8.69 7.49
N SER A 149 -5.66 9.36 8.64
CA SER A 149 -6.45 10.56 8.98
C SER A 149 -6.22 11.68 7.95
N ARG A 150 -4.96 11.98 7.61
CA ARG A 150 -4.62 13.00 6.60
C ARG A 150 -5.07 12.63 5.19
N LEU A 151 -5.04 11.35 4.84
CA LEU A 151 -5.62 10.87 3.58
C LEU A 151 -7.15 11.01 3.58
N ALA A 152 -7.81 10.73 4.72
CA ALA A 152 -9.26 10.86 4.86
C ALA A 152 -9.76 12.29 4.69
N GLU A 153 -9.02 13.31 5.13
CA GLU A 153 -9.38 14.74 4.96
C GLU A 153 -9.61 15.11 3.50
N ARG A 154 -8.95 14.42 2.57
CA ARG A 154 -9.01 14.68 1.13
C ARG A 154 -9.62 13.57 0.30
N THR A 155 -10.27 12.61 0.95
CA THR A 155 -10.96 11.49 0.30
C THR A 155 -12.46 11.63 0.48
N SER A 156 -13.23 11.48 -0.61
CA SER A 156 -14.68 11.72 -0.61
C SER A 156 -15.51 10.46 -0.38
N ALA A 157 -15.04 9.26 -0.74
CA ALA A 157 -15.85 8.05 -0.70
C ALA A 157 -15.25 6.92 0.14
N SER A 158 -14.09 6.35 -0.23
CA SER A 158 -13.52 5.22 0.51
C SER A 158 -12.00 5.21 0.55
N MET A 159 -11.48 4.61 1.61
CA MET A 159 -10.08 4.22 1.73
C MET A 159 -10.00 2.71 1.89
N VAL A 160 -9.12 2.08 1.13
CA VAL A 160 -8.86 0.64 1.20
C VAL A 160 -7.36 0.45 1.40
N PHE A 161 -6.97 -0.17 2.50
CA PHE A 161 -5.55 -0.31 2.81
C PHE A 161 -5.24 -1.66 3.44
N THR A 162 -3.96 -2.00 3.49
CA THR A 162 -3.51 -3.23 4.13
C THR A 162 -2.57 -2.94 5.28
N PHE A 163 -2.59 -3.83 6.28
CA PHE A 163 -1.65 -3.83 7.39
C PHE A 163 -1.14 -5.24 7.67
N ALA A 164 0.03 -5.35 8.29
CA ALA A 164 0.57 -6.63 8.74
C ALA A 164 -0.11 -7.01 10.07
N PRO A 165 -0.95 -8.08 10.11
CA PRO A 165 -1.65 -8.43 11.34
C PRO A 165 -0.68 -8.99 12.39
N ARG A 166 -0.81 -8.56 13.64
CA ARG A 166 -0.03 -9.10 14.76
C ARG A 166 -0.48 -10.51 15.09
N THR A 167 0.25 -11.51 14.56
CA THR A 167 -0.01 -12.92 14.82
C THR A 167 1.24 -13.60 15.40
N PRO A 168 1.10 -14.67 16.22
CA PRO A 168 2.26 -15.40 16.74
C PRO A 168 3.18 -15.90 15.61
N LEU A 169 2.59 -16.39 14.52
CA LEU A 169 3.33 -16.87 13.36
C LEU A 169 4.18 -15.74 12.72
N LEU A 170 3.60 -14.56 12.50
CA LEU A 170 4.32 -13.42 11.92
C LEU A 170 5.42 -12.93 12.87
N ALA A 171 5.15 -12.90 14.18
CA ALA A 171 6.15 -12.55 15.19
C ALA A 171 7.34 -13.52 15.17
N THR A 172 7.09 -14.82 15.06
CA THR A 172 8.14 -15.85 14.92
C THR A 172 8.92 -15.65 13.62
N MET A 173 8.25 -15.43 12.50
CA MET A 173 8.89 -15.20 11.21
C MET A 173 9.81 -13.96 11.24
N ILE A 174 9.36 -12.88 11.85
CA ILE A 174 10.16 -11.66 12.02
C ILE A 174 11.39 -11.94 12.92
N SER A 175 11.20 -12.67 14.01
CA SER A 175 12.29 -13.02 14.94
C SER A 175 13.35 -13.88 14.25
N VAL A 176 12.94 -14.88 13.48
CA VAL A 176 13.84 -15.72 12.67
C VAL A 176 14.52 -14.87 11.59
N GLY A 177 13.80 -13.95 10.94
CA GLY A 177 14.36 -13.04 9.95
C GLY A 177 15.49 -12.16 10.49
N ARG A 178 15.51 -11.87 11.80
CA ARG A 178 16.58 -11.12 12.46
C ARG A 178 17.92 -11.87 12.52
N LEU A 179 17.93 -13.18 12.33
CA LEU A 179 19.14 -13.99 12.30
C LEU A 179 19.90 -13.92 10.97
N PHE A 180 19.25 -13.41 9.90
CA PHE A 180 19.87 -13.22 8.60
C PHE A 180 20.71 -11.93 8.54
N PRO A 181 21.74 -11.85 7.66
CA PRO A 181 22.56 -10.65 7.46
C PRO A 181 21.74 -9.40 7.15
N ARG A 182 22.20 -8.23 7.60
CA ARG A 182 21.46 -6.96 7.46
C ARG A 182 21.22 -6.55 6.01
N GLY A 183 22.09 -6.93 5.07
CA GLY A 183 21.98 -6.60 3.65
C GLY A 183 20.80 -7.25 2.92
N ASP A 184 20.28 -8.37 3.45
CA ASP A 184 19.19 -9.14 2.83
C ASP A 184 17.83 -8.97 3.53
N ARG A 185 17.76 -8.05 4.50
CA ARG A 185 16.52 -7.85 5.27
C ARG A 185 15.56 -6.93 4.54
N ALA A 186 14.32 -7.40 4.40
CA ALA A 186 13.20 -6.53 4.02
C ALA A 186 13.04 -5.34 4.99
N PRO A 187 12.47 -4.20 4.56
CA PRO A 187 12.16 -3.12 5.47
C PRO A 187 11.33 -3.65 6.62
N TRP A 188 11.56 -3.07 7.78
CA TRP A 188 10.91 -3.50 9.00
C TRP A 188 9.40 -3.47 8.84
N LEU A 189 8.76 -4.62 8.99
CA LEU A 189 7.32 -4.71 9.11
C LEU A 189 6.94 -4.37 10.56
N ASN A 190 5.95 -3.50 10.72
CA ASN A 190 5.35 -3.20 12.01
C ASN A 190 4.00 -3.92 12.15
N PRO A 191 3.95 -5.11 12.75
CA PRO A 191 2.69 -5.82 12.94
C PRO A 191 1.76 -5.04 13.87
N MET A 192 0.54 -4.83 13.42
CA MET A 192 -0.50 -4.11 14.14
C MET A 192 -1.57 -5.07 14.66
N ALA A 193 -2.02 -4.88 15.89
CA ALA A 193 -3.22 -5.54 16.39
C ALA A 193 -4.45 -4.86 15.77
N ALA A 194 -5.34 -5.65 15.18
CA ALA A 194 -6.52 -5.12 14.49
C ALA A 194 -7.41 -4.28 15.42
N ASP A 195 -7.61 -4.76 16.66
CA ASP A 195 -8.43 -4.07 17.65
C ASP A 195 -7.82 -2.72 18.08
N THR A 196 -6.48 -2.67 18.24
CA THR A 196 -5.77 -1.42 18.56
C THR A 196 -5.86 -0.43 17.41
N LEU A 197 -5.70 -0.90 16.17
CA LEU A 197 -5.83 -0.07 14.98
C LEU A 197 -7.26 0.50 14.87
N ASP A 198 -8.28 -0.32 15.02
CA ASP A 198 -9.69 0.10 14.97
C ASP A 198 -10.00 1.11 16.08
N GLN A 199 -9.55 0.86 17.32
CA GLN A 199 -9.76 1.76 18.45
C GLN A 199 -9.12 3.14 18.18
N LEU A 200 -7.88 3.18 17.70
CA LEU A 200 -7.20 4.44 17.40
C LEU A 200 -7.85 5.19 16.24
N MET A 201 -8.30 4.47 15.20
CA MET A 201 -9.02 5.09 14.08
C MET A 201 -10.36 5.68 14.49
N ARG A 202 -11.14 4.99 15.35
CA ARG A 202 -12.41 5.51 15.88
C ARG A 202 -12.22 6.70 16.83
N GLY A 203 -11.07 6.79 17.50
CA GLY A 203 -10.72 7.91 18.39
C GLY A 203 -10.14 9.12 17.66
N ASP A 204 -9.82 9.00 16.37
CA ASP A 204 -9.27 10.11 15.58
C ASP A 204 -10.37 11.09 15.15
N ALA A 205 -10.10 12.39 15.27
CA ALA A 205 -11.08 13.45 15.02
C ALA A 205 -11.64 13.50 13.60
N VAL A 206 -10.88 13.02 12.60
CA VAL A 206 -11.29 12.95 11.20
C VAL A 206 -11.96 11.61 10.91
N LEU A 207 -11.32 10.52 11.33
CA LEU A 207 -11.75 9.16 11.02
C LEU A 207 -13.02 8.75 11.80
N GLN A 208 -13.38 9.42 12.90
CA GLN A 208 -14.65 9.18 13.60
C GLN A 208 -15.90 9.39 12.72
N HIS A 209 -15.78 10.17 11.64
CA HIS A 209 -16.82 10.39 10.63
C HIS A 209 -16.82 9.36 9.49
N TRP A 210 -16.01 8.33 9.64
CA TRP A 210 -15.89 7.23 8.70
C TRP A 210 -16.39 5.94 9.35
N GLN A 211 -16.83 5.01 8.53
CA GLN A 211 -17.34 3.71 8.98
C GLN A 211 -16.40 2.59 8.50
N ALA A 212 -16.09 1.68 9.42
CA ALA A 212 -15.40 0.45 9.06
C ALA A 212 -16.31 -0.39 8.13
N GLY A 213 -15.76 -0.77 6.99
CA GLY A 213 -16.41 -1.62 6.01
C GLY A 213 -15.89 -3.06 6.06
N ARG A 214 -15.51 -3.57 4.90
CA ARG A 214 -15.02 -4.95 4.74
C ARG A 214 -13.63 -5.11 5.34
N THR A 215 -13.37 -6.29 5.88
CA THR A 215 -12.04 -6.72 6.28
C THR A 215 -11.79 -8.15 5.81
N GLN A 216 -10.57 -8.43 5.33
CA GLN A 216 -10.21 -9.76 4.90
C GLN A 216 -8.70 -9.98 4.99
N ARG A 217 -8.31 -11.18 5.44
CA ARG A 217 -6.92 -11.59 5.52
C ARG A 217 -6.54 -12.44 4.31
N VAL A 218 -5.37 -12.15 3.74
CA VAL A 218 -4.71 -13.00 2.75
C VAL A 218 -3.45 -13.60 3.35
N SER A 219 -3.34 -14.92 3.21
CA SER A 219 -2.21 -15.71 3.71
C SER A 219 -1.78 -16.68 2.63
N SER A 220 -0.59 -16.49 2.06
CA SER A 220 0.04 -17.39 1.09
C SER A 220 1.55 -17.46 1.40
N GLY A 221 2.02 -18.62 1.88
CA GLY A 221 3.40 -18.78 2.31
C GLY A 221 3.85 -17.69 3.29
N PHE A 222 4.86 -16.92 2.90
CA PHE A 222 5.41 -15.83 3.69
C PHE A 222 4.62 -14.52 3.59
N TYR A 223 3.66 -14.41 2.67
CA TYR A 223 2.78 -13.25 2.59
C TYR A 223 1.65 -13.35 3.63
N LYS A 224 1.63 -12.42 4.56
CA LYS A 224 0.61 -12.32 5.61
C LYS A 224 0.17 -10.85 5.71
N SER A 225 -0.98 -10.54 5.13
CA SER A 225 -1.51 -9.18 5.11
C SER A 225 -3.01 -9.19 5.35
N GLN A 226 -3.53 -8.14 5.98
CA GLN A 226 -4.96 -7.95 6.23
C GLN A 226 -5.41 -6.66 5.60
N ALA A 227 -6.44 -6.73 4.77
CA ALA A 227 -7.09 -5.58 4.19
C ALA A 227 -8.18 -5.04 5.11
N LEU A 228 -8.37 -3.73 5.05
CA LEU A 228 -9.43 -3.02 5.74
C LEU A 228 -9.98 -1.93 4.81
N GLU A 229 -11.31 -1.82 4.78
CA GLU A 229 -12.03 -0.75 4.09
C GLU A 229 -12.61 0.22 5.11
N TRP A 230 -12.46 1.50 4.83
CA TRP A 230 -13.16 2.57 5.53
C TRP A 230 -13.92 3.42 4.54
N ARG A 231 -15.19 3.72 4.83
CA ARG A 231 -16.08 4.50 3.97
C ARG A 231 -16.51 5.76 4.70
N ARG A 232 -16.62 6.83 3.96
CA ARG A 232 -17.19 8.05 4.50
C ARG A 232 -18.67 7.82 4.80
N ALA A 233 -19.09 8.20 6.03
CA ALA A 233 -20.48 8.09 6.48
C ALA A 233 -21.40 9.04 5.70
#